data_c9bee3e6d5ab095eb816a3bf4f72bdfe
#
_entry.id   c9bee3e6d5ab095eb816a3bf4f72bdfe
#
_cell.length_a   1.000
_cell.length_b   1.000
_cell.length_c   1.000
_cell.angle_alpha   90.00
_cell.angle_beta   90.00
_cell.angle_gamma   90.00
#
_symmetry.space_group_name_H-M   'P 1'
#
loop_
_entity.id
_entity.type
_entity.pdbx_description
1 polymer ?
#
loop_
_entity_poly.entity_id
_entity_poly.type
_entity_poly.pdbx_seq_one_letter_code
_entity_poly.pdbx_strand_id
1 'polypeptide(L)'
;MSVIVELKDVTKKFAGVTALKDVNLSVQKGEVVGLIGDNGAGKSTLIKTLVGVHVPDSGSIEIQGKLVEKWNALRAREAGIETVFQDKALCPQQSIVWNIFMGKELTYPFGFVRQKEQIEVANRLIREIGFTSELIDAESPVGNLSGGERQGVAIARAIYNE
;
A
#
# COMPACT_ATOMS: atom_id res chain seq x y z
N MET A 1 -16.71 1.98 18.57
CA MET A 1 -15.90 2.05 17.31
C MET A 1 -15.48 0.61 17.00
N SER A 2 -15.50 0.21 15.72
CA SER A 2 -15.18 -1.17 15.36
C SER A 2 -13.69 -1.32 15.05
N VAL A 3 -13.05 -2.34 15.62
CA VAL A 3 -11.68 -2.71 15.29
C VAL A 3 -11.67 -3.28 13.86
N ILE A 4 -10.79 -2.76 13.01
CA ILE A 4 -10.67 -3.18 11.62
C ILE A 4 -9.41 -4.03 11.39
N VAL A 5 -8.37 -3.85 12.20
CA VAL A 5 -7.13 -4.65 12.18
C VAL A 5 -6.77 -5.00 13.60
N GLU A 6 -6.48 -6.26 13.86
CA GLU A 6 -6.03 -6.72 15.18
C GLU A 6 -4.91 -7.75 15.03
N LEU A 7 -3.79 -7.50 15.68
CA LEU A 7 -2.67 -8.43 15.84
C LEU A 7 -2.66 -8.90 17.30
N LYS A 8 -2.59 -10.22 17.51
CA LYS A 8 -2.56 -10.86 18.83
C LYS A 8 -1.33 -11.72 18.98
N ASP A 9 -0.47 -11.36 19.92
CA ASP A 9 0.75 -12.09 20.32
C ASP A 9 1.66 -12.43 19.12
N VAL A 10 1.75 -11.51 18.16
CA VAL A 10 2.48 -11.73 16.91
C VAL A 10 3.98 -11.73 17.17
N THR A 11 4.62 -12.85 16.83
CA THR A 11 6.07 -13.04 16.92
C THR A 11 6.64 -13.30 15.53
N LYS A 12 7.79 -12.68 15.21
CA LYS A 12 8.55 -12.90 13.97
C LYS A 12 10.03 -13.02 14.26
N LYS A 13 10.65 -14.09 13.75
CA LYS A 13 12.08 -14.38 13.89
C LYS A 13 12.75 -14.47 12.52
N PHE A 14 14.02 -14.03 12.46
CA PHE A 14 14.86 -14.16 11.28
C PHE A 14 16.23 -14.70 11.71
N ALA A 15 16.64 -15.86 11.20
CA ALA A 15 17.96 -16.45 11.44
C ALA A 15 18.41 -16.36 12.93
N GLY A 16 17.50 -16.65 13.86
CA GLY A 16 17.77 -16.61 15.30
C GLY A 16 17.56 -15.25 15.99
N VAL A 17 17.33 -14.17 15.24
CA VAL A 17 16.99 -12.86 15.80
C VAL A 17 15.47 -12.72 15.88
N THR A 18 14.95 -12.41 17.08
CA THR A 18 13.54 -12.11 17.27
C THR A 18 13.30 -10.64 16.93
N ALA A 19 12.68 -10.39 15.76
CA ALA A 19 12.38 -9.04 15.29
C ALA A 19 11.05 -8.50 15.83
N LEU A 20 10.08 -9.37 16.09
CA LEU A 20 8.84 -9.06 16.81
C LEU A 20 8.64 -10.11 17.89
N LYS A 21 8.24 -9.71 19.08
CA LYS A 21 7.95 -10.61 20.20
C LYS A 21 6.63 -10.25 20.86
N ASP A 22 5.67 -11.13 20.76
CA ASP A 22 4.35 -11.06 21.41
C ASP A 22 3.68 -9.69 21.19
N VAL A 23 3.76 -9.18 19.95
CA VAL A 23 3.26 -7.84 19.59
C VAL A 23 1.75 -7.87 19.46
N ASN A 24 1.11 -6.95 20.19
CA ASN A 24 -0.31 -6.70 20.12
C ASN A 24 -0.54 -5.30 19.54
N LEU A 25 -1.43 -5.20 18.54
CA LEU A 25 -1.81 -3.94 17.89
C LEU A 25 -3.28 -4.03 17.51
N SER A 26 -4.03 -2.99 17.79
CA SER A 26 -5.39 -2.84 17.26
C SER A 26 -5.55 -1.49 16.58
N VAL A 27 -6.25 -1.47 15.45
CA VAL A 27 -6.57 -0.25 14.70
C VAL A 27 -8.08 -0.20 14.50
N GLN A 28 -8.69 0.94 14.84
CA GLN A 28 -10.12 1.16 14.72
C GLN A 28 -10.47 1.83 13.39
N LYS A 29 -11.73 1.73 12.98
CA LYS A 29 -12.21 2.40 11.77
C LYS A 29 -12.07 3.92 11.92
N GLY A 30 -11.40 4.55 10.94
CA GLY A 30 -11.15 6.00 10.90
C GLY A 30 -9.99 6.45 11.81
N GLU A 31 -9.28 5.52 12.43
CA GLU A 31 -8.12 5.82 13.27
C GLU A 31 -6.84 6.00 12.43
N VAL A 32 -5.99 6.94 12.85
CA VAL A 32 -4.62 7.10 12.33
C VAL A 32 -3.64 6.71 13.44
N VAL A 33 -2.86 5.67 13.19
CA VAL A 33 -1.87 5.14 14.14
C VAL A 33 -0.47 5.49 13.69
N GLY A 34 0.29 6.18 14.54
CA GLY A 34 1.72 6.47 14.34
C GLY A 34 2.61 5.41 14.99
N LEU A 35 3.47 4.78 14.20
CA LEU A 35 4.45 3.81 14.70
C LEU A 35 5.81 4.48 14.91
N ILE A 36 6.19 4.70 16.17
CA ILE A 36 7.41 5.41 16.57
C ILE A 36 8.38 4.44 17.27
N GLY A 37 9.67 4.66 17.14
CA GLY A 37 10.71 3.88 17.79
C GLY A 37 12.04 3.98 17.05
N ASP A 38 13.12 3.50 17.66
CA ASP A 38 14.50 3.55 17.15
C ASP A 38 14.71 2.68 15.89
N ASN A 39 15.83 2.88 15.22
CA ASN A 39 16.24 2.00 14.13
C ASN A 39 16.51 0.59 14.69
N GLY A 40 15.94 -0.42 14.03
CA GLY A 40 16.00 -1.80 14.52
C GLY A 40 14.89 -2.21 15.51
N ALA A 41 14.02 -1.30 15.95
CA ALA A 41 12.89 -1.60 16.86
C ALA A 41 11.78 -2.48 16.26
N GLY A 42 11.96 -3.01 15.05
CA GLY A 42 10.97 -3.91 14.43
C GLY A 42 9.83 -3.22 13.65
N LYS A 43 9.80 -1.88 13.56
CA LYS A 43 8.73 -1.13 12.87
C LYS A 43 8.45 -1.63 11.46
N SER A 44 9.49 -1.70 10.63
CA SER A 44 9.37 -2.16 9.25
C SER A 44 8.98 -3.65 9.17
N THR A 45 9.41 -4.46 10.13
CA THR A 45 9.01 -5.87 10.24
C THR A 45 7.52 -5.97 10.58
N LEU A 46 7.02 -5.16 11.50
CA LEU A 46 5.61 -5.12 11.87
C LEU A 46 4.74 -4.75 10.67
N ILE A 47 5.08 -3.67 9.96
CA ILE A 47 4.35 -3.27 8.75
C ILE A 47 4.43 -4.37 7.68
N LYS A 48 5.61 -4.95 7.41
CA LYS A 48 5.76 -6.04 6.43
C LYS A 48 4.99 -7.30 6.83
N THR A 49 4.84 -7.55 8.12
CA THR A 49 4.00 -8.65 8.62
C THR A 49 2.52 -8.32 8.43
N LEU A 50 2.10 -7.11 8.76
CA LEU A 50 0.72 -6.65 8.58
C LEU A 50 0.27 -6.71 7.12
N VAL A 51 1.14 -6.37 6.17
CA VAL A 51 0.82 -6.40 4.73
C VAL A 51 1.12 -7.76 4.08
N GLY A 52 1.44 -8.78 4.86
CA GLY A 52 1.61 -10.16 4.39
C GLY A 52 2.90 -10.46 3.64
N VAL A 53 3.89 -9.55 3.64
CA VAL A 53 5.24 -9.81 3.10
C VAL A 53 5.99 -10.81 3.99
N HIS A 54 5.79 -10.72 5.30
CA HIS A 54 6.30 -11.69 6.26
C HIS A 54 5.15 -12.44 6.92
N VAL A 55 5.24 -13.76 6.94
CA VAL A 55 4.30 -14.59 7.70
C VAL A 55 4.78 -14.62 9.15
N PRO A 56 3.92 -14.35 10.15
CA PRO A 56 4.28 -14.49 11.56
C PRO A 56 4.64 -15.96 11.89
N ASP A 57 5.56 -16.15 12.83
CA ASP A 57 5.92 -17.49 13.32
C ASP A 57 4.95 -17.96 14.39
N SER A 58 4.32 -17.03 15.14
CA SER A 58 3.22 -17.28 16.07
C SER A 58 2.33 -16.05 16.21
N GLY A 59 1.19 -16.23 16.88
CA GLY A 59 0.16 -15.20 17.00
C GLY A 59 -0.86 -15.23 15.86
N SER A 60 -1.76 -14.26 15.84
CA SER A 60 -2.83 -14.18 14.85
C SER A 60 -3.03 -12.77 14.32
N ILE A 61 -3.58 -12.69 13.11
CA ILE A 61 -3.98 -11.44 12.46
C ILE A 61 -5.46 -11.56 12.13
N GLU A 62 -6.25 -10.63 12.64
CA GLU A 62 -7.68 -10.53 12.36
C GLU A 62 -7.96 -9.24 11.60
N ILE A 63 -8.75 -9.32 10.53
CA ILE A 63 -9.23 -8.18 9.76
C ILE A 63 -10.75 -8.14 9.84
N GLN A 64 -11.28 -7.00 10.31
CA GLN A 64 -12.72 -6.82 10.53
C GLN A 64 -13.36 -7.95 11.37
N GLY A 65 -12.63 -8.41 12.40
CA GLY A 65 -13.05 -9.49 13.31
C GLY A 65 -12.99 -10.90 12.72
N LYS A 66 -12.37 -11.06 11.54
CA LYS A 66 -12.18 -12.38 10.91
C LYS A 66 -10.71 -12.78 10.97
N LEU A 67 -10.43 -13.94 11.54
CA LEU A 67 -9.10 -14.55 11.49
C LEU A 67 -8.74 -14.87 10.04
N VAL A 68 -7.58 -14.40 9.59
CA VAL A 68 -7.09 -14.71 8.25
C VAL A 68 -6.05 -15.83 8.32
N GLU A 69 -6.46 -17.02 7.89
CA GLU A 69 -5.57 -18.16 7.77
C GLU A 69 -4.61 -18.00 6.58
N LYS A 70 -3.41 -18.60 6.69
CA LYS A 70 -2.38 -18.57 5.63
C LYS A 70 -2.06 -17.17 5.16
N TRP A 71 -1.76 -16.29 6.12
CA TRP A 71 -1.44 -14.88 5.86
C TRP A 71 -0.35 -14.71 4.81
N ASN A 72 -0.61 -13.91 3.80
CA ASN A 72 0.34 -13.53 2.75
C ASN A 72 -0.11 -12.23 2.09
N ALA A 73 0.73 -11.66 1.20
CA ALA A 73 0.45 -10.36 0.57
C ALA A 73 -0.85 -10.35 -0.27
N LEU A 74 -1.20 -11.47 -0.91
CA LEU A 74 -2.46 -11.57 -1.66
C LEU A 74 -3.67 -11.50 -0.71
N ARG A 75 -3.63 -12.26 0.40
CA ARG A 75 -4.69 -12.27 1.41
C ARG A 75 -4.84 -10.93 2.12
N ALA A 76 -3.72 -10.25 2.41
CA ALA A 76 -3.75 -8.91 2.97
C ALA A 76 -4.47 -7.93 2.03
N ARG A 77 -4.16 -7.99 0.73
CA ARG A 77 -4.80 -7.16 -0.28
C ARG A 77 -6.28 -7.50 -0.48
N GLU A 78 -6.64 -8.79 -0.53
CA GLU A 78 -8.04 -9.24 -0.59
C GLU A 78 -8.85 -8.78 0.64
N ALA A 79 -8.19 -8.62 1.79
CA ALA A 79 -8.78 -8.10 3.01
C ALA A 79 -8.86 -6.55 3.06
N GLY A 80 -8.42 -5.86 2.00
CA GLY A 80 -8.49 -4.40 1.87
C GLY A 80 -7.28 -3.66 2.47
N ILE A 81 -6.13 -4.34 2.69
CA ILE A 81 -4.91 -3.68 3.15
C ILE A 81 -4.09 -3.23 1.93
N GLU A 82 -3.98 -1.94 1.75
CA GLU A 82 -3.09 -1.34 0.75
C GLU A 82 -1.86 -0.73 1.42
N THR A 83 -0.73 -0.72 0.69
CA THR A 83 0.55 -0.29 1.25
C THR A 83 1.33 0.57 0.28
N VAL A 84 1.83 1.68 0.79
CA VAL A 84 2.80 2.51 0.08
C VAL A 84 4.15 2.35 0.77
N PHE A 85 5.05 1.61 0.14
CA PHE A 85 6.42 1.45 0.63
C PHE A 85 7.28 2.66 0.29
N GLN A 86 8.32 2.87 1.09
CA GLN A 86 9.31 3.92 0.85
C GLN A 86 10.09 3.69 -0.45
N ASP A 87 10.40 2.43 -0.79
CA ASP A 87 10.88 2.03 -2.11
C ASP A 87 9.67 1.98 -3.05
N LYS A 88 9.51 3.08 -3.76
CA LYS A 88 8.41 3.29 -4.70
C LYS A 88 8.57 2.32 -5.85
N ALA A 89 7.76 1.28 -5.91
CA ALA A 89 7.68 0.36 -7.04
C ALA A 89 7.02 1.06 -8.25
N LEU A 90 7.60 2.21 -8.66
CA LEU A 90 7.20 2.97 -9.83
C LEU A 90 8.19 2.71 -10.96
N CYS A 91 7.69 2.67 -12.19
CA CYS A 91 8.50 2.61 -13.39
C CYS A 91 8.83 4.04 -13.85
N PRO A 92 10.09 4.53 -13.67
CA PRO A 92 10.43 5.92 -13.97
C PRO A 92 10.28 6.28 -15.45
N GLN A 93 10.44 5.29 -16.35
CA GLN A 93 10.36 5.47 -17.80
C GLN A 93 8.92 5.59 -18.29
N GLN A 94 7.95 5.24 -17.47
CA GLN A 94 6.53 5.27 -17.80
C GLN A 94 5.86 6.54 -17.26
N SER A 95 4.73 6.89 -17.85
CA SER A 95 3.91 8.01 -17.41
C SER A 95 3.20 7.72 -16.08
N ILE A 96 2.65 8.77 -15.46
CA ILE A 96 1.85 8.67 -14.24
C ILE A 96 0.66 7.73 -14.44
N VAL A 97 -0.10 7.88 -15.53
CA VAL A 97 -1.25 7.04 -15.83
C VAL A 97 -0.88 5.56 -15.91
N TRP A 98 0.22 5.22 -16.59
CA TRP A 98 0.70 3.84 -16.65
C TRP A 98 1.07 3.29 -15.27
N ASN A 99 1.73 4.10 -14.44
CA ASN A 99 2.10 3.69 -13.08
C ASN A 99 0.89 3.47 -12.17
N ILE A 100 -0.18 4.25 -12.33
CA ILE A 100 -1.40 4.11 -11.51
C ILE A 100 -2.16 2.85 -11.92
N PHE A 101 -2.35 2.61 -13.21
CA PHE A 101 -3.21 1.55 -13.73
C PHE A 101 -2.52 0.21 -13.99
N MET A 102 -1.20 0.13 -13.83
CA MET A 102 -0.43 -1.09 -14.11
C MET A 102 -1.01 -2.32 -13.39
N GLY A 103 -1.46 -3.30 -14.18
CA GLY A 103 -2.09 -4.54 -13.71
C GLY A 103 -3.56 -4.42 -13.31
N LYS A 104 -4.18 -3.25 -13.47
CA LYS A 104 -5.61 -2.98 -13.27
C LYS A 104 -6.15 -2.00 -14.32
N GLU A 105 -5.76 -2.19 -15.55
CA GLU A 105 -6.13 -1.34 -16.66
C GLU A 105 -7.65 -1.35 -16.88
N LEU A 106 -8.24 -0.17 -17.13
CA LEU A 106 -9.61 -0.06 -17.60
C LEU A 106 -9.66 -0.54 -19.05
N THR A 107 -10.47 -1.57 -19.32
CA THR A 107 -10.56 -2.16 -20.66
C THR A 107 -12.00 -2.16 -21.18
N TYR A 108 -12.13 -2.08 -22.50
CA TYR A 108 -13.33 -2.44 -23.21
C TYR A 108 -13.48 -3.97 -23.27
N PRO A 109 -14.68 -4.50 -23.64
CA PRO A 109 -14.79 -5.89 -24.09
C PRO A 109 -13.71 -6.18 -25.16
N PHE A 110 -13.08 -7.35 -25.11
CA PHE A 110 -11.94 -7.75 -25.94
C PHE A 110 -10.56 -7.19 -25.56
N GLY A 111 -10.42 -6.54 -24.38
CA GLY A 111 -9.12 -6.19 -23.80
C GLY A 111 -8.47 -4.90 -24.31
N PHE A 112 -9.15 -4.10 -25.11
CA PHE A 112 -8.64 -2.79 -25.52
C PHE A 112 -8.69 -1.80 -24.35
N VAL A 113 -7.57 -1.10 -24.11
CA VAL A 113 -7.43 -0.14 -23.01
C VAL A 113 -8.28 1.12 -23.28
N ARG A 114 -8.99 1.57 -22.27
CA ARG A 114 -9.80 2.81 -22.25
C ARG A 114 -8.92 4.00 -21.87
N GLN A 115 -7.93 4.31 -22.72
CA GLN A 115 -6.85 5.24 -22.41
C GLN A 115 -7.34 6.63 -21.98
N LYS A 116 -8.33 7.21 -22.68
CA LYS A 116 -8.87 8.55 -22.34
C LYS A 116 -9.45 8.58 -20.93
N GLU A 117 -10.21 7.56 -20.57
CA GLU A 117 -10.82 7.44 -19.24
C GLU A 117 -9.77 7.27 -18.14
N GLN A 118 -8.72 6.47 -18.41
CA GLN A 118 -7.58 6.33 -17.48
C GLN A 118 -6.86 7.67 -17.26
N ILE A 119 -6.63 8.46 -18.31
CA ILE A 119 -6.00 9.78 -18.23
C ILE A 119 -6.86 10.73 -17.38
N GLU A 120 -8.17 10.76 -17.59
CA GLU A 120 -9.08 11.59 -16.81
C GLU A 120 -9.08 11.21 -15.32
N VAL A 121 -9.16 9.92 -15.02
CA VAL A 121 -9.11 9.41 -13.64
C VAL A 121 -7.75 9.71 -13.01
N ALA A 122 -6.64 9.48 -13.71
CA ALA A 122 -5.30 9.77 -13.19
C ALA A 122 -5.13 11.26 -12.89
N ASN A 123 -5.56 12.14 -13.79
CA ASN A 123 -5.50 13.61 -13.59
C ASN A 123 -6.30 14.02 -12.35
N ARG A 124 -7.50 13.45 -12.14
CA ARG A 124 -8.28 13.71 -10.94
C ARG A 124 -7.55 13.26 -9.69
N LEU A 125 -7.04 12.02 -9.64
CA LEU A 125 -6.34 11.47 -8.48
C LEU A 125 -5.11 12.30 -8.09
N ILE A 126 -4.26 12.71 -9.06
CA ILE A 126 -3.08 13.51 -8.73
C ILE A 126 -3.46 14.89 -8.18
N ARG A 127 -4.57 15.50 -8.62
CA ARG A 127 -5.07 16.76 -8.05
C ARG A 127 -5.61 16.56 -6.63
N GLU A 128 -6.37 15.52 -6.37
CA GLU A 128 -6.89 15.18 -5.04
C GLU A 128 -5.79 14.97 -4.00
N ILE A 129 -4.66 14.39 -4.38
CA ILE A 129 -3.51 14.21 -3.49
C ILE A 129 -2.57 15.43 -3.40
N GLY A 130 -2.91 16.54 -4.07
CA GLY A 130 -2.26 17.82 -3.87
C GLY A 130 -1.19 18.21 -4.91
N PHE A 131 -1.20 17.64 -6.11
CA PHE A 131 -0.37 18.15 -7.21
C PHE A 131 -0.91 19.52 -7.65
N THR A 132 -0.12 20.56 -7.39
CA THR A 132 -0.49 21.96 -7.71
C THR A 132 0.09 22.46 -9.04
N SER A 133 1.15 21.82 -9.54
CA SER A 133 1.78 22.21 -10.80
C SER A 133 0.89 21.90 -12.00
N GLU A 134 0.58 22.91 -12.81
CA GLU A 134 -0.17 22.73 -14.06
C GLU A 134 0.64 22.03 -15.15
N LEU A 135 1.98 22.00 -15.00
CA LEU A 135 2.89 21.35 -15.94
C LEU A 135 2.96 19.83 -15.77
N ILE A 136 2.35 19.31 -14.70
CA ILE A 136 2.31 17.86 -14.41
C ILE A 136 0.90 17.35 -14.65
N ASP A 137 0.79 16.39 -15.55
CA ASP A 137 -0.43 15.70 -15.92
C ASP A 137 -0.25 14.17 -15.88
N ALA A 138 -1.30 13.43 -16.19
CA ALA A 138 -1.29 11.98 -16.23
C ALA A 138 -0.29 11.36 -17.21
N GLU A 139 0.08 12.09 -18.26
CA GLU A 139 1.00 11.63 -19.31
C GLU A 139 2.47 11.97 -18.98
N SER A 140 2.71 12.78 -17.96
CA SER A 140 4.05 13.17 -17.52
C SER A 140 4.87 11.94 -17.07
N PRO A 141 6.15 11.80 -17.51
CA PRO A 141 7.03 10.72 -17.10
C PRO A 141 7.35 10.81 -15.60
N VAL A 142 7.21 9.68 -14.89
CA VAL A 142 7.48 9.61 -13.43
C VAL A 142 8.94 9.92 -13.10
N GLY A 143 9.86 9.64 -14.02
CA GLY A 143 11.29 9.96 -13.85
C GLY A 143 11.60 11.44 -13.64
N ASN A 144 10.77 12.33 -14.18
CA ASN A 144 10.93 13.79 -14.11
C ASN A 144 10.36 14.39 -12.81
N LEU A 145 9.66 13.60 -12.02
CA LEU A 145 9.01 14.04 -10.79
C LEU A 145 10.01 14.16 -9.63
N SER A 146 9.74 15.10 -8.73
CA SER A 146 10.42 15.20 -7.44
C SER A 146 10.15 13.99 -6.55
N GLY A 147 10.89 13.87 -5.47
CA GLY A 147 10.69 12.78 -4.49
C GLY A 147 9.28 12.75 -3.90
N GLY A 148 8.72 13.92 -3.57
CA GLY A 148 7.36 14.05 -3.04
C GLY A 148 6.29 13.70 -4.06
N GLU A 149 6.42 14.18 -5.30
CA GLU A 149 5.50 13.88 -6.38
C GLU A 149 5.48 12.38 -6.72
N ARG A 150 6.66 11.74 -6.76
CA ARG A 150 6.71 10.27 -6.89
C ARG A 150 5.97 9.57 -5.76
N GLN A 151 6.07 10.07 -4.52
CA GLN A 151 5.28 9.53 -3.40
C GLN A 151 3.78 9.72 -3.64
N GLY A 152 3.37 10.88 -4.15
CA GLY A 152 2.00 11.14 -4.56
C GLY A 152 1.49 10.12 -5.58
N VAL A 153 2.25 9.84 -6.65
CA VAL A 153 1.85 8.82 -7.64
C VAL A 153 1.67 7.44 -7.01
N ALA A 154 2.54 7.05 -6.07
CA ALA A 154 2.39 5.78 -5.35
C ALA A 154 1.12 5.75 -4.47
N ILE A 155 0.76 6.88 -3.86
CA ILE A 155 -0.49 7.03 -3.10
C ILE A 155 -1.70 6.97 -4.04
N ALA A 156 -1.67 7.69 -5.19
CA ALA A 156 -2.74 7.65 -6.19
C ALA A 156 -3.02 6.23 -6.67
N ARG A 157 -1.96 5.44 -6.89
CA ARG A 157 -2.09 4.03 -7.24
C ARG A 157 -2.73 3.21 -6.14
N ALA A 158 -2.37 3.45 -4.87
CA ALA A 158 -2.97 2.76 -3.73
C ALA A 158 -4.47 3.07 -3.62
N ILE A 159 -4.86 4.34 -3.70
CA ILE A 159 -6.27 4.79 -3.69
C ILE A 159 -7.06 4.17 -4.84
N TYR A 160 -6.51 4.13 -6.04
CA TYR A 160 -7.18 3.51 -7.19
C TYR A 160 -7.41 2.00 -6.99
N ASN A 161 -6.57 1.36 -6.19
CA ASN A 161 -6.62 -0.09 -5.96
C ASN A 161 -7.63 -0.51 -4.87
N GLU A 162 -8.18 0.45 -4.10
CA GLU A 162 -9.27 0.19 -3.15
C GLU A 162 -10.58 -0.18 -3.88
#